data_9fdce8acae00a9cca04282575c6b28c9
#
_entry.id   9fdce8acae00a9cca04282575c6b28c9
#
_cell.length_a   1.000
_cell.length_b   1.000
_cell.length_c   1.000
_cell.angle_alpha   90.00
_cell.angle_beta   90.00
_cell.angle_gamma   90.00
#
_symmetry.space_group_name_H-M   'P 1'
#
loop_
_entity.id
_entity.type
_entity.pdbx_description
1 polymer ?
#
loop_
_entity_poly.entity_id
_entity_poly.type
_entity_poly.pdbx_seq_one_letter_code
_entity_poly.pdbx_strand_id
1 'polypeptide(L)'
;MTAAFDALLAANGYEREGLYYRVKESNTDTLVFFCHLGVSCVLLSHLFNCSPMQLWQNIAMAPSSVTTLVTEERRAGIAIFRASAIGDVSHLYARGLGPSFAARFCEVHGDGSRED
;
A
#
# COMPACT_ATOMS: atom_id res chain seq x y z
N MET A 1 -8.89 -7.55 10.08
CA MET A 1 -7.85 -7.37 9.01
C MET A 1 -6.57 -6.75 9.55
N THR A 2 -6.64 -5.58 10.17
CA THR A 2 -5.44 -4.90 10.68
C THR A 2 -4.73 -5.66 11.79
N ALA A 3 -5.46 -6.33 12.68
CA ALA A 3 -4.85 -7.16 13.73
C ALA A 3 -4.04 -8.33 13.17
N ALA A 4 -4.53 -8.98 12.12
CA ALA A 4 -3.80 -10.06 11.45
C ALA A 4 -2.57 -9.52 10.71
N PHE A 5 -2.67 -8.33 10.14
CA PHE A 5 -1.55 -7.65 9.49
C PHE A 5 -0.47 -7.27 10.52
N ASP A 6 -0.86 -6.71 11.65
CA ASP A 6 0.09 -6.41 12.73
C ASP A 6 0.75 -7.67 13.29
N ALA A 7 0.02 -8.78 13.38
CA ALA A 7 0.59 -10.06 13.79
C ALA A 7 1.66 -10.56 12.79
N LEU A 8 1.39 -10.38 11.50
CA LEU A 8 2.36 -10.72 10.45
C LEU A 8 3.61 -9.84 10.54
N LEU A 9 3.44 -8.54 10.74
CA LEU A 9 4.57 -7.62 10.91
C LEU A 9 5.37 -7.96 12.18
N ALA A 10 4.70 -8.29 13.28
CA ALA A 10 5.35 -8.71 14.51
C ALA A 10 6.17 -9.97 14.32
N ALA A 11 5.68 -10.94 13.56
CA ALA A 11 6.41 -12.17 13.22
C ALA A 11 7.68 -11.87 12.39
N ASN A 12 7.73 -10.72 11.73
CA ASN A 12 8.87 -10.27 10.93
C ASN A 12 9.69 -9.16 11.62
N GLY A 13 9.54 -8.99 12.92
CA GLY A 13 10.38 -8.09 13.71
C GLY A 13 9.82 -6.70 13.97
N TYR A 14 8.59 -6.40 13.55
CA TYR A 14 7.95 -5.09 13.70
C TYR A 14 6.67 -5.19 14.49
N GLU A 15 6.71 -4.82 15.76
CA GLU A 15 5.57 -4.89 16.67
C GLU A 15 4.94 -3.51 16.82
N ARG A 16 3.62 -3.44 16.55
CA ARG A 16 2.91 -2.16 16.65
C ARG A 16 2.85 -1.67 18.09
N GLU A 17 3.18 -0.40 18.28
CA GLU A 17 3.09 0.31 19.55
C GLU A 17 2.50 1.71 19.31
N GLY A 18 1.18 1.86 19.53
CA GLY A 18 0.49 3.11 19.25
C GLY A 18 0.50 3.44 17.74
N LEU A 19 1.18 4.52 17.37
CA LEU A 19 1.24 5.01 16.00
C LEU A 19 2.53 4.64 15.25
N TYR A 20 3.39 3.86 15.87
CA TYR A 20 4.66 3.42 15.27
C TYR A 20 4.88 1.94 15.55
N TYR A 21 6.00 1.41 15.06
CA TYR A 21 6.39 0.03 15.26
C TYR A 21 7.69 -0.06 16.04
N ARG A 22 7.72 -0.96 17.01
CA ARG A 22 8.94 -1.30 17.72
C ARG A 22 9.69 -2.36 16.93
N VAL A 23 10.95 -2.08 16.64
CA VAL A 23 11.83 -2.99 15.91
C VAL A 23 12.54 -3.88 16.92
N LYS A 24 12.23 -5.15 16.91
CA LYS A 24 12.92 -6.14 17.74
C LYS A 24 14.26 -6.52 17.14
N GLU A 25 14.29 -6.65 15.83
CA GLU A 25 15.48 -7.02 15.08
C GLU A 25 15.42 -6.35 13.71
N SER A 26 16.36 -5.45 13.45
CA SER A 26 16.47 -4.78 12.14
C SER A 26 16.84 -5.80 11.08
N ASN A 27 16.18 -5.75 9.94
CA ASN A 27 16.43 -6.67 8.83
C ASN A 27 16.19 -5.95 7.49
N THR A 28 16.60 -6.59 6.41
CA THR A 28 16.42 -6.11 5.03
C THR A 28 15.48 -7.00 4.24
N ASP A 29 14.62 -7.73 4.92
CA ASP A 29 13.67 -8.65 4.29
C ASP A 29 12.63 -7.89 3.46
N THR A 30 12.12 -8.57 2.45
CA THR A 30 11.04 -8.07 1.59
C THR A 30 9.81 -8.94 1.77
N LEU A 31 8.68 -8.30 2.11
CA LEU A 31 7.37 -8.94 2.11
C LEU A 31 6.61 -8.51 0.86
N VAL A 32 6.00 -9.44 0.18
CA VAL A 32 5.21 -9.18 -1.02
C VAL A 32 3.76 -9.58 -0.78
N PHE A 33 2.84 -8.66 -1.06
CA PHE A 33 1.40 -8.88 -0.92
C PHE A 33 0.72 -8.74 -2.28
N PHE A 34 -0.09 -9.72 -2.64
CA PHE A 34 -0.97 -9.65 -3.80
C PHE A 34 -2.38 -9.34 -3.30
N CYS A 35 -2.86 -8.16 -3.58
CA CYS A 35 -4.15 -7.69 -3.06
C CYS A 35 -4.83 -6.72 -4.04
N HIS A 36 -5.97 -6.18 -3.63
CA HIS A 36 -6.79 -5.26 -4.40
C HIS A 36 -6.85 -3.88 -3.74
N LEU A 37 -7.38 -2.88 -4.46
CA LEU A 37 -7.44 -1.49 -4.00
C LEU A 37 -8.01 -1.35 -2.60
N GLY A 38 -9.16 -1.99 -2.32
CA GLY A 38 -9.81 -1.87 -1.02
C GLY A 38 -8.94 -2.34 0.13
N VAL A 39 -8.36 -3.53 0.01
CA VAL A 39 -7.43 -4.06 1.01
C VAL A 39 -6.20 -3.19 1.13
N SER A 40 -5.65 -2.74 0.01
CA SER A 40 -4.49 -1.84 0.00
C SER A 40 -4.78 -0.56 0.78
N CYS A 41 -5.93 0.07 0.56
CA CYS A 41 -6.33 1.27 1.28
C CYS A 41 -6.43 1.04 2.79
N VAL A 42 -6.98 -0.10 3.21
CA VAL A 42 -7.09 -0.44 4.64
C VAL A 42 -5.71 -0.64 5.26
N LEU A 43 -4.83 -1.39 4.62
CA LEU A 43 -3.49 -1.65 5.14
C LEU A 43 -2.63 -0.39 5.16
N LEU A 44 -2.64 0.39 4.09
CA LEU A 44 -1.90 1.65 4.01
C LEU A 44 -2.39 2.66 5.04
N SER A 45 -3.71 2.81 5.20
CA SER A 45 -4.27 3.73 6.20
C SER A 45 -3.85 3.35 7.61
N HIS A 46 -3.77 2.06 7.90
CA HIS A 46 -3.30 1.57 9.18
C HIS A 46 -1.83 1.92 9.42
N LEU A 47 -0.99 1.76 8.41
CA LEU A 47 0.43 2.13 8.49
C LEU A 47 0.64 3.65 8.55
N PHE A 48 -0.20 4.42 7.88
CA PHE A 48 -0.10 5.90 7.82
C PHE A 48 -0.88 6.61 8.92
N ASN A 49 -1.60 5.87 9.75
CA ASN A 49 -2.42 6.43 10.84
C ASN A 49 -3.48 7.41 10.34
N CYS A 50 -4.16 7.08 9.27
CA CYS A 50 -5.25 7.87 8.71
C CYS A 50 -6.48 6.99 8.45
N SER A 51 -7.60 7.63 8.08
CA SER A 51 -8.81 6.91 7.73
C SER A 51 -8.66 6.18 6.39
N PRO A 52 -9.09 4.92 6.25
CA PRO A 52 -9.09 4.23 4.97
C PRO A 52 -9.94 4.93 3.92
N MET A 53 -10.97 5.67 4.31
CA MET A 53 -11.81 6.43 3.38
C MET A 53 -11.07 7.56 2.69
N GLN A 54 -10.10 8.17 3.38
CA GLN A 54 -9.25 9.20 2.78
C GLN A 54 -8.42 8.64 1.62
N LEU A 55 -7.89 7.44 1.77
CA LEU A 55 -7.14 6.79 0.70
C LEU A 55 -8.08 6.28 -0.40
N TRP A 56 -9.19 5.66 -0.02
CA TRP A 56 -10.14 5.11 -0.99
C TRP A 56 -10.68 6.17 -1.95
N GLN A 57 -10.97 7.36 -1.45
CA GLN A 57 -11.53 8.45 -2.25
C GLN A 57 -10.50 9.22 -3.06
N ASN A 58 -9.23 9.17 -2.65
CA ASN A 58 -8.22 10.07 -3.19
C ASN A 58 -7.07 9.38 -3.94
N ILE A 59 -7.00 8.06 -3.90
CA ILE A 59 -5.94 7.29 -4.55
C ILE A 59 -6.54 6.32 -5.57
N ALA A 60 -5.94 6.26 -6.74
CA ALA A 60 -6.20 5.24 -7.75
C ALA A 60 -5.00 4.29 -7.86
N MET A 61 -5.27 3.00 -7.87
CA MET A 61 -4.27 1.96 -8.12
C MET A 61 -4.75 1.11 -9.29
N ALA A 62 -4.11 1.27 -10.44
CA ALA A 62 -4.45 0.48 -11.62
C ALA A 62 -4.15 -1.00 -11.40
N PRO A 63 -4.85 -1.91 -12.10
CA PRO A 63 -4.51 -3.33 -12.09
C PRO A 63 -3.04 -3.56 -12.44
N SER A 64 -2.40 -4.48 -11.75
CA SER A 64 -0.97 -4.79 -11.86
C SER A 64 -0.02 -3.66 -11.44
N SER A 65 -0.52 -2.61 -10.81
CA SER A 65 0.33 -1.59 -10.21
C SER A 65 1.05 -2.11 -8.97
N VAL A 66 2.17 -1.49 -8.64
CA VAL A 66 3.00 -1.85 -7.49
C VAL A 66 3.08 -0.67 -6.54
N THR A 67 2.76 -0.90 -5.28
CA THR A 67 2.96 0.05 -4.19
C THR A 67 4.10 -0.45 -3.33
N THR A 68 5.10 0.39 -3.13
CA THR A 68 6.31 0.05 -2.40
C THR A 68 6.40 0.86 -1.12
N LEU A 69 6.56 0.15 -0.01
CA LEU A 69 6.78 0.73 1.30
C LEU A 69 8.16 0.32 1.79
N VAL A 70 8.82 1.23 2.45
CA VAL A 70 10.08 0.97 3.14
C VAL A 70 9.94 1.34 4.61
N THR A 71 10.58 0.57 5.47
CA THR A 71 10.68 0.91 6.89
C THR A 71 11.77 1.96 7.07
N GLU A 72 11.50 2.98 7.86
CA GLU A 72 12.46 3.99 8.25
C GLU A 72 12.68 3.92 9.75
N GLU A 73 13.92 3.70 10.15
CA GLU A 73 14.34 3.60 11.55
C GLU A 73 15.33 4.72 11.85
N ARG A 74 14.81 5.94 12.14
CA ARG A 74 15.64 7.10 12.50
C ARG A 74 16.19 7.02 13.91
N ARG A 75 15.49 6.29 14.78
CA ARG A 75 15.92 5.94 16.12
C ARG A 75 16.01 4.44 16.22
N ALA A 76 17.05 3.95 16.87
CA ALA A 76 17.16 2.53 17.11
C ALA A 76 15.90 2.00 17.82
N GLY A 77 15.32 0.95 17.29
CA GLY A 77 14.16 0.27 17.86
C GLY A 77 12.80 0.89 17.52
N ILE A 78 12.74 1.99 16.74
CA ILE A 78 11.46 2.62 16.35
C ILE A 78 11.41 2.80 14.85
N ALA A 79 10.41 2.22 14.22
CA ALA A 79 10.21 2.32 12.78
C ALA A 79 8.84 2.88 12.41
N ILE A 80 8.82 3.60 11.29
CA ILE A 80 7.62 3.96 10.56
C ILE A 80 7.71 3.42 9.14
N PHE A 81 6.59 3.34 8.45
CA PHE A 81 6.55 2.91 7.06
C PHE A 81 6.38 4.12 6.15
N ARG A 82 7.23 4.23 5.14
CA ARG A 82 7.13 5.26 4.10
C ARG A 82 6.80 4.64 2.77
N ALA A 83 5.84 5.21 2.06
CA ALA A 83 5.60 4.84 0.67
C ALA A 83 6.63 5.55 -0.22
N SER A 84 7.41 4.79 -0.94
CA SER A 84 8.30 5.33 -1.98
C SER A 84 7.63 5.40 -3.33
N ALA A 85 6.59 4.59 -3.56
CA ALA A 85 5.75 4.62 -4.75
C ALA A 85 4.37 4.08 -4.40
N ILE A 86 3.33 4.69 -4.94
CA ILE A 86 1.94 4.24 -4.82
C ILE A 86 1.36 4.07 -6.21
N GLY A 87 0.90 2.84 -6.52
CA GLY A 87 0.26 2.57 -7.81
C GLY A 87 1.19 2.70 -9.01
N ASP A 88 2.46 2.39 -8.85
CA ASP A 88 3.45 2.48 -9.93
C ASP A 88 3.20 1.44 -11.01
N VAL A 89 3.18 1.88 -12.26
CA VAL A 89 2.99 1.04 -13.45
C VAL A 89 4.18 1.12 -14.42
N SER A 90 5.30 1.65 -13.97
CA SER A 90 6.50 1.83 -14.82
C SER A 90 7.00 0.54 -15.44
N HIS A 91 6.86 -0.59 -14.73
CA HIS A 91 7.22 -1.91 -15.26
C HIS A 91 6.38 -2.35 -16.46
N LEU A 92 5.13 -1.89 -16.55
CA LEU A 92 4.27 -2.15 -17.70
C LEU A 92 4.73 -1.32 -18.90
N TYR A 93 4.96 -0.03 -18.71
CA TYR A 93 5.43 0.85 -19.77
C TYR A 93 6.82 0.48 -20.27
N ALA A 94 7.70 -0.02 -19.42
CA ALA A 94 9.01 -0.52 -19.81
C ALA A 94 8.93 -1.69 -20.80
N ARG A 95 7.81 -2.41 -20.83
CA ARG A 95 7.53 -3.51 -21.79
C ARG A 95 6.62 -3.08 -22.94
N GLY A 96 6.38 -1.80 -23.11
CA GLY A 96 5.49 -1.28 -24.16
C GLY A 96 4.01 -1.53 -23.88
N LEU A 97 3.66 -1.83 -22.62
CA LEU A 97 2.28 -2.06 -22.19
C LEU A 97 1.78 -0.85 -21.41
N GLY A 98 0.46 -0.74 -21.22
CA GLY A 98 -0.17 0.17 -20.29
C GLY A 98 -0.98 -0.60 -19.26
N PRO A 99 -1.49 0.06 -18.22
CA PRO A 99 -2.41 -0.57 -17.29
C PRO A 99 -3.71 -0.94 -17.97
N SER A 100 -4.38 -1.99 -17.46
CA SER A 100 -5.69 -2.40 -17.96
C SER A 100 -6.69 -1.25 -17.86
N PHE A 101 -7.61 -1.18 -18.82
CA PHE A 101 -8.70 -0.22 -18.81
C PHE A 101 -9.77 -0.57 -17.74
N ALA A 102 -9.84 -1.80 -17.33
CA ALA A 102 -10.78 -2.27 -16.31
C ALA A 102 -10.58 -1.52 -14.97
N ALA A 103 -11.66 -1.39 -14.22
CA ALA A 103 -11.67 -0.77 -12.89
C ALA A 103 -11.19 0.69 -12.86
N ARG A 104 -11.39 1.43 -13.94
CA ARG A 104 -11.13 2.88 -13.95
C ARG A 104 -12.23 3.64 -13.24
N PHE A 105 -11.83 4.72 -12.60
CA PHE A 105 -12.76 5.60 -11.90
C PHE A 105 -13.50 6.52 -12.87
N CYS A 106 -14.64 7.08 -12.42
CA CYS A 106 -15.45 7.98 -13.22
C CYS A 106 -14.78 9.34 -13.36
N GLU A 107 -14.20 9.60 -14.52
CA GLU A 107 -13.58 10.88 -14.85
C GLU A 107 -14.59 11.88 -15.38
N VAL A 108 -15.62 11.38 -16.09
CA VAL A 108 -16.68 12.21 -16.66
C VAL A 108 -18.04 11.59 -16.32
N HIS A 109 -18.94 12.41 -15.80
CA HIS A 109 -20.30 11.96 -15.47
C HIS A 109 -21.03 11.46 -16.73
N GLY A 110 -21.59 10.26 -16.62
CA GLY A 110 -22.36 9.66 -17.71
C GLY A 110 -21.53 8.99 -18.79
N ASP A 111 -20.20 8.90 -18.65
CA ASP A 111 -19.37 8.14 -19.57
C ASP A 111 -19.59 6.64 -19.36
N GLY A 112 -20.27 5.99 -20.31
CA GLY A 112 -20.53 4.56 -20.29
C GLY A 112 -19.43 3.70 -20.93
N SER A 113 -18.32 4.31 -21.37
CA SER A 113 -17.22 3.56 -22.00
C SER A 113 -16.30 2.89 -20.99
N ARG A 114 -16.47 3.20 -19.71
CA ARG A 114 -15.62 2.70 -18.64
C ARG A 114 -16.23 1.48 -17.94
N GLU A 115 -15.37 0.64 -17.43
CA GLU A 115 -15.72 -0.55 -16.64
C GLU A 115 -15.34 -0.32 -15.18
N ASP A 116 -16.34 -0.31 -14.32
CA ASP A 116 -16.14 -0.14 -12.88
C ASP A 116 -16.16 -1.48 -12.15
#